data_4499d4f77dc3b8b0fb1a5e7c5ae91f07
#
_entry.id   4499d4f77dc3b8b0fb1a5e7c5ae91f07
#
_cell.length_a   1.000
_cell.length_b   1.000
_cell.length_c   1.000
_cell.angle_alpha   90.00
_cell.angle_beta   90.00
_cell.angle_gamma   90.00
#
_symmetry.space_group_name_H-M   'P 1'
#
loop_
_entity.id
_entity.type
_entity.pdbx_description
1 polymer ?
#
loop_
_entity_poly.entity_id
_entity_poly.type
_entity_poly.pdbx_seq_one_letter_code
_entity_poly.pdbx_strand_id
1 'polypeptide(L)'
;YGLQLDVQGAVVDNIALDIPHGAIHGVRHNVRILSNAYWAYELTDADYEAIVNDADITVRLPAAPQKGQVFRIWKHALGNATIQSLGPTIRPLGSNSSGTTYSIPYDNHNIFEVVYTGSEYLLKQYS
;
A
#
# COMPACT_ATOMS: atom_id res chain seq x y z
N TYR A 1 -6.94 17.97 -25.80
CA TYR A 1 -6.27 18.49 -24.63
C TYR A 1 -4.77 18.51 -24.87
N GLY A 2 -4.25 19.69 -24.94
CA GLY A 2 -2.88 19.85 -25.41
C GLY A 2 -1.85 20.01 -24.31
N LEU A 3 -2.04 19.37 -23.19
CA LEU A 3 -1.05 19.51 -22.12
C LEU A 3 0.25 18.85 -22.51
N GLN A 4 1.26 19.65 -22.61
CA GLN A 4 2.60 19.17 -22.84
C GLN A 4 3.45 19.58 -21.67
N LEU A 5 3.99 18.60 -20.98
CA LEU A 5 4.80 18.84 -19.81
C LEU A 5 6.26 18.69 -20.21
N ASP A 6 7.00 19.74 -20.04
CA ASP A 6 8.43 19.72 -20.24
C ASP A 6 9.09 19.90 -18.90
N VAL A 7 9.59 18.80 -18.38
CA VAL A 7 10.26 18.80 -17.08
C VAL A 7 11.77 18.80 -17.23
N GLN A 8 12.23 19.11 -18.40
CA GLN A 8 13.65 19.21 -18.66
C GLN A 8 14.28 20.23 -17.74
N GLY A 9 15.32 19.85 -17.07
CA GLY A 9 15.95 20.72 -16.12
C GLY A 9 15.24 20.84 -14.81
N ALA A 10 14.14 20.19 -14.61
CA ALA A 10 13.50 20.13 -13.33
C ALA A 10 14.39 19.33 -12.39
N VAL A 11 14.78 19.93 -11.32
CA VAL A 11 15.77 19.29 -10.46
C VAL A 11 15.28 19.04 -9.07
N VAL A 12 14.16 19.57 -8.73
CA VAL A 12 13.65 19.38 -7.40
C VAL A 12 12.57 18.33 -7.51
N ASP A 13 11.57 18.35 -7.00
CA ASP A 13 10.54 17.33 -6.88
C ASP A 13 10.16 16.67 -8.17
N ASN A 14 10.46 17.25 -9.27
CA ASN A 14 10.11 16.65 -10.56
C ASN A 14 8.62 16.35 -10.68
N ILE A 15 7.82 17.20 -10.11
CA ILE A 15 6.38 17.05 -10.23
C ILE A 15 5.98 17.56 -11.58
N ALA A 16 5.76 16.63 -12.50
CA ALA A 16 5.39 16.99 -13.86
C ALA A 16 3.93 17.38 -13.96
N LEU A 17 3.11 16.89 -13.06
CA LEU A 17 1.68 17.10 -13.12
C LEU A 17 1.13 17.22 -11.72
N ASP A 18 0.54 18.37 -11.44
CA ASP A 18 -0.11 18.63 -10.16
C ASP A 18 -1.51 19.11 -10.43
N ILE A 19 -2.50 18.29 -10.13
CA ILE A 19 -3.90 18.61 -10.34
C ILE A 19 -4.59 18.63 -9.00
N PRO A 20 -4.72 19.82 -8.39
CA PRO A 20 -5.34 19.92 -7.07
C PRO A 20 -6.84 19.68 -7.09
N HIS A 21 -7.46 19.84 -8.25
CA HIS A 21 -8.90 19.67 -8.41
C HIS A 21 -9.18 18.80 -9.60
N GLY A 22 -10.25 18.06 -9.55
CA GLY A 22 -10.69 17.28 -10.67
C GLY A 22 -9.98 15.95 -10.80
N ALA A 23 -10.23 15.29 -11.89
CA ALA A 23 -9.76 13.94 -12.14
C ALA A 23 -8.96 13.89 -13.42
N ILE A 24 -7.99 12.99 -13.44
CA ILE A 24 -7.26 12.66 -14.65
C ILE A 24 -7.90 11.41 -15.23
N HIS A 25 -8.58 11.57 -16.35
CA HIS A 25 -9.24 10.44 -16.98
C HIS A 25 -8.22 9.54 -17.65
N GLY A 26 -8.38 8.23 -17.47
CA GLY A 26 -7.52 7.26 -18.09
C GLY A 26 -6.25 6.92 -17.32
N VAL A 27 -6.02 7.60 -16.20
CA VAL A 27 -4.89 7.24 -15.34
C VAL A 27 -5.22 5.95 -14.59
N ARG A 28 -4.25 5.05 -14.53
CA ARG A 28 -4.42 3.76 -13.86
C ARG A 28 -3.40 3.61 -12.77
N HIS A 29 -3.84 3.00 -11.68
CA HIS A 29 -2.94 2.58 -10.63
C HIS A 29 -2.27 1.27 -11.00
N ASN A 30 -1.10 1.05 -10.44
CA ASN A 30 -0.51 -0.26 -10.48
C ASN A 30 -1.22 -1.15 -9.46
N VAL A 31 -1.90 -2.17 -9.95
CA VAL A 31 -2.61 -3.14 -9.12
C VAL A 31 -1.90 -4.47 -9.23
N ARG A 32 -1.50 -5.01 -8.09
CA ARG A 32 -0.78 -6.27 -8.02
C ARG A 32 -1.70 -7.35 -7.46
N ILE A 33 -1.83 -8.45 -8.19
CA ILE A 33 -2.64 -9.58 -7.76
C ILE A 33 -1.71 -10.57 -7.07
N LEU A 34 -2.00 -10.86 -5.81
CA LEU A 34 -1.19 -11.78 -5.01
C LEU A 34 -1.88 -13.14 -4.99
N SER A 35 -1.22 -14.11 -5.58
CA SER A 35 -1.72 -15.47 -5.64
C SER A 35 -0.85 -16.40 -4.79
N ASN A 36 -1.32 -17.62 -4.57
CA ASN A 36 -0.64 -18.56 -3.70
C ASN A 36 0.60 -19.21 -4.35
N ALA A 37 0.95 -18.77 -5.56
CA ALA A 37 2.20 -19.22 -6.19
C ALA A 37 3.41 -18.87 -5.32
N TYR A 38 3.32 -17.71 -4.65
CA TYR A 38 4.30 -17.29 -3.65
C TYR A 38 3.53 -16.88 -2.41
N TRP A 39 3.80 -17.52 -1.30
CA TRP A 39 3.09 -17.25 -0.06
C TRP A 39 3.48 -15.91 0.59
N ALA A 40 4.55 -15.28 0.14
CA ALA A 40 4.99 -13.98 0.64
C ALA A 40 5.34 -13.05 -0.51
N TYR A 41 4.83 -11.82 -0.45
CA TYR A 41 5.06 -10.81 -1.47
C TYR A 41 5.58 -9.54 -0.82
N GLU A 42 6.69 -9.03 -1.33
CA GLU A 42 7.26 -7.79 -0.86
C GLU A 42 6.77 -6.64 -1.75
N LEU A 43 6.13 -5.65 -1.13
CA LEU A 43 5.72 -4.45 -1.83
C LEU A 43 6.89 -3.48 -1.95
N THR A 44 6.89 -2.72 -3.02
CA THR A 44 7.95 -1.77 -3.32
C THR A 44 7.36 -0.38 -3.50
N ASP A 45 8.21 0.61 -3.75
CA ASP A 45 7.78 1.97 -4.01
C ASP A 45 6.87 2.08 -5.25
N ALA A 46 6.93 1.10 -6.14
CA ALA A 46 6.09 1.09 -7.33
C ALA A 46 4.69 0.56 -7.06
N ASP A 47 4.47 -0.06 -5.91
CA ASP A 47 3.18 -0.65 -5.59
C ASP A 47 2.30 0.36 -4.86
N TYR A 48 1.02 0.33 -5.15
CA TYR A 48 0.03 1.11 -4.42
C TYR A 48 -1.11 0.23 -3.95
N GLU A 49 -1.71 -0.55 -4.84
CA GLU A 49 -2.79 -1.45 -4.49
C GLU A 49 -2.37 -2.90 -4.71
N ALA A 50 -2.66 -3.74 -3.74
CA ALA A 50 -2.41 -5.17 -3.81
C ALA A 50 -3.69 -5.90 -3.44
N ILE A 51 -4.04 -6.91 -4.22
CA ILE A 51 -5.24 -7.71 -3.97
C ILE A 51 -4.79 -9.10 -3.52
N VAL A 52 -5.13 -9.46 -2.29
CA VAL A 52 -4.87 -10.79 -1.77
C VAL A 52 -5.93 -11.73 -2.30
N ASN A 53 -5.54 -12.57 -3.25
CA ASN A 53 -6.47 -13.38 -4.02
C ASN A 53 -6.43 -14.87 -3.64
N ASP A 54 -5.61 -15.25 -2.68
CA ASP A 54 -5.53 -16.62 -2.20
C ASP A 54 -5.29 -16.64 -0.69
N ALA A 55 -5.43 -17.82 -0.10
CA ALA A 55 -5.25 -18.01 1.33
C ALA A 55 -3.76 -17.98 1.72
N ASP A 56 -3.51 -17.64 2.97
CA ASP A 56 -2.20 -17.75 3.63
C ASP A 56 -1.11 -16.92 2.99
N ILE A 57 -1.48 -15.76 2.44
CA ILE A 57 -0.53 -14.84 1.85
C ILE A 57 -0.02 -13.87 2.89
N THR A 58 1.29 -13.64 2.89
CA THR A 58 1.92 -12.58 3.66
C THR A 58 2.30 -11.44 2.74
N VAL A 59 1.82 -10.25 3.05
CA VAL A 59 2.16 -9.03 2.34
C VAL A 59 3.22 -8.31 3.14
N ARG A 60 4.39 -8.12 2.56
CA ARG A 60 5.52 -7.51 3.26
C ARG A 60 5.65 -6.05 2.85
N LEU A 61 5.71 -5.19 3.86
CA LEU A 61 5.90 -3.76 3.67
C LEU A 61 7.39 -3.43 3.67
N PRO A 62 7.81 -2.43 2.89
CA PRO A 62 9.23 -2.10 2.79
C PRO A 62 9.90 -1.78 4.12
N ALA A 63 11.18 -2.10 4.22
CA ALA A 63 11.97 -1.84 5.41
C ALA A 63 12.32 -0.37 5.55
N ALA A 64 12.45 0.35 4.44
CA ALA A 64 12.85 1.75 4.43
C ALA A 64 11.91 2.56 3.55
N PRO A 65 10.65 2.71 3.97
CA PRO A 65 9.69 3.49 3.19
C PRO A 65 9.97 4.98 3.31
N GLN A 66 9.38 5.74 2.41
CA GLN A 66 9.43 7.20 2.49
C GLN A 66 8.19 7.71 3.20
N LYS A 67 8.35 8.79 3.96
CA LYS A 67 7.25 9.40 4.67
C LYS A 67 6.12 9.75 3.70
N GLY A 68 4.91 9.36 4.08
CA GLY A 68 3.73 9.59 3.26
C GLY A 68 3.42 8.47 2.27
N GLN A 69 4.26 7.44 2.21
CA GLN A 69 3.98 6.32 1.32
C GLN A 69 2.76 5.55 1.80
N VAL A 70 1.91 5.18 0.86
CA VAL A 70 0.63 4.54 1.13
C VAL A 70 0.52 3.24 0.35
N PHE A 71 0.02 2.21 1.01
CA PHE A 71 -0.33 0.95 0.37
C PHE A 71 -1.77 0.62 0.72
N ARG A 72 -2.53 0.15 -0.26
CA ARG A 72 -3.89 -0.34 -0.04
C ARG A 72 -3.93 -1.83 -0.34
N ILE A 73 -4.33 -2.60 0.63
CA ILE A 73 -4.35 -4.05 0.55
C ILE A 73 -5.79 -4.52 0.62
N TRP A 74 -6.23 -5.16 -0.45
CA TRP A 74 -7.59 -5.67 -0.57
C TRP A 74 -7.57 -7.14 -0.19
N LYS A 75 -8.25 -7.48 0.89
CA LYS A 75 -8.39 -8.88 1.30
C LYS A 75 -9.62 -9.45 0.60
N HIS A 76 -9.39 -10.09 -0.53
CA HIS A 76 -10.47 -10.62 -1.36
C HIS A 76 -10.75 -12.09 -1.09
N ALA A 77 -9.71 -12.90 -0.99
CA ALA A 77 -9.89 -14.35 -0.87
C ALA A 77 -10.27 -14.76 0.54
N LEU A 78 -10.92 -15.90 0.66
CA LEU A 78 -11.07 -16.59 1.93
C LEU A 78 -9.70 -17.09 2.39
N GLY A 79 -9.54 -17.22 3.69
CA GLY A 79 -8.28 -17.63 4.26
C GLY A 79 -7.60 -16.48 4.99
N ASN A 80 -6.65 -16.83 5.83
CA ASN A 80 -5.92 -15.85 6.60
C ASN A 80 -4.94 -15.10 5.71
N ALA A 81 -4.62 -13.88 6.11
CA ALA A 81 -3.55 -13.12 5.49
C ALA A 81 -2.77 -12.40 6.59
N THR A 82 -1.55 -12.03 6.29
CA THR A 82 -0.70 -11.32 7.24
C THR A 82 -0.07 -10.14 6.53
N ILE A 83 -0.08 -8.98 7.19
CA ILE A 83 0.71 -7.83 6.77
C ILE A 83 1.93 -7.80 7.67
N GLN A 84 3.10 -7.85 7.07
CA GLN A 84 4.36 -7.89 7.80
C GLN A 84 5.23 -6.72 7.37
N SER A 85 5.75 -5.99 8.35
CA SER A 85 6.74 -4.95 8.06
C SER A 85 8.14 -5.52 8.14
N LEU A 86 8.97 -5.13 7.21
CA LEU A 86 10.38 -5.51 7.21
C LEU A 86 11.26 -4.52 7.98
N GLY A 87 10.66 -3.46 8.51
CA GLY A 87 11.40 -2.47 9.29
C GLY A 87 10.53 -1.78 10.33
N PRO A 88 9.84 -0.69 9.97
CA PRO A 88 9.02 0.06 10.94
C PRO A 88 7.90 -0.78 11.52
N THR A 89 7.46 -0.46 12.72
CA THR A 89 6.33 -1.14 13.32
C THR A 89 5.01 -0.72 12.67
N ILE A 90 4.02 -1.58 12.78
CA ILE A 90 2.65 -1.34 12.30
C ILE A 90 1.78 -1.09 13.53
N ARG A 91 1.07 0.03 13.52
CA ARG A 91 0.11 0.36 14.56
C ARG A 91 -1.27 0.48 13.95
N PRO A 92 -2.21 -0.35 14.37
CA PRO A 92 -3.61 -0.15 13.95
C PRO A 92 -4.12 1.19 14.44
N LEU A 93 -4.91 1.85 13.63
CA LEU A 93 -5.44 3.17 13.95
C LEU A 93 -6.21 3.13 15.25
N GLY A 94 -5.87 4.01 16.17
CA GLY A 94 -6.49 4.07 17.49
C GLY A 94 -5.94 3.10 18.51
N SER A 95 -4.97 2.27 18.14
CA SER A 95 -4.37 1.31 19.07
C SER A 95 -3.16 1.91 19.77
N ASN A 96 -2.95 1.48 21.00
CA ASN A 96 -1.76 1.84 21.76
C ASN A 96 -0.62 0.86 21.59
N SER A 97 -0.85 -0.24 20.89
CA SER A 97 0.18 -1.24 20.67
C SER A 97 0.54 -1.34 19.20
N SER A 98 1.79 -1.66 18.94
CA SER A 98 2.31 -1.82 17.61
C SER A 98 3.17 -3.08 17.55
N GLY A 99 3.38 -3.57 16.34
CA GLY A 99 4.20 -4.75 16.11
C GLY A 99 4.63 -4.80 14.67
N THR A 100 5.34 -5.83 14.29
CA THR A 100 5.80 -5.98 12.92
C THR A 100 4.86 -6.81 12.06
N THR A 101 3.81 -7.38 12.65
CA THR A 101 2.82 -8.16 11.91
C THR A 101 1.41 -7.74 12.29
N TYR A 102 0.52 -7.87 11.33
CA TYR A 102 -0.91 -7.65 11.53
C TYR A 102 -1.65 -8.78 10.84
N SER A 103 -2.43 -9.55 11.60
CA SER A 103 -3.12 -10.72 11.08
C SER A 103 -4.54 -10.36 10.64
N ILE A 104 -4.91 -10.80 9.45
CA ILE A 104 -6.25 -10.61 8.91
C ILE A 104 -6.96 -11.96 8.97
N PRO A 105 -8.05 -12.08 9.75
CA PRO A 105 -8.80 -13.33 9.83
C PRO A 105 -9.36 -13.77 8.48
N TYR A 106 -9.64 -15.05 8.38
CA TYR A 106 -10.00 -15.67 7.10
C TYR A 106 -11.30 -15.10 6.50
N ASP A 107 -12.22 -14.66 7.33
CA ASP A 107 -13.51 -14.14 6.88
C ASP A 107 -13.57 -12.62 6.83
N ASN A 108 -12.46 -11.95 7.05
CA ASN A 108 -12.42 -10.49 7.02
C ASN A 108 -12.07 -10.02 5.62
N HIS A 109 -13.11 -9.76 4.82
CA HIS A 109 -12.96 -9.23 3.48
C HIS A 109 -13.06 -7.72 3.53
N ASN A 110 -11.91 -7.06 3.50
CA ASN A 110 -11.89 -5.63 3.67
C ASN A 110 -10.70 -5.01 2.96
N ILE A 111 -10.66 -3.69 2.96
CA ILE A 111 -9.53 -2.93 2.46
C ILE A 111 -8.74 -2.44 3.67
N PHE A 112 -7.44 -2.68 3.65
CA PHE A 112 -6.54 -2.23 4.68
C PHE A 112 -5.59 -1.22 4.06
N GLU A 113 -5.60 -0.01 4.57
CA GLU A 113 -4.72 1.03 4.10
C GLU A 113 -3.62 1.28 5.11
N VAL A 114 -2.40 1.33 4.62
CA VAL A 114 -1.21 1.50 5.45
C VAL A 114 -0.48 2.74 4.97
N VAL A 115 -0.20 3.66 5.88
CA VAL A 115 0.56 4.86 5.55
C VAL A 115 1.77 4.96 6.47
N TYR A 116 2.92 5.26 5.89
CA TYR A 116 4.12 5.47 6.67
C TYR A 116 4.21 6.93 7.10
N THR A 117 4.24 7.15 8.42
CA THR A 117 4.20 8.49 9.00
C THR A 117 5.57 9.16 9.08
N GLY A 118 6.63 8.42 8.83
CA GLY A 118 8.00 8.84 9.07
C GLY A 118 8.64 8.12 10.23
N SER A 119 7.84 7.45 11.07
CA SER A 119 8.34 6.67 12.19
C SER A 119 7.71 5.30 12.29
N GLU A 120 6.50 5.13 11.79
CA GLU A 120 5.79 3.86 11.85
C GLU A 120 4.74 3.80 10.75
N TYR A 121 4.24 2.59 10.48
CA TYR A 121 3.09 2.39 9.61
C TYR A 121 1.82 2.49 10.45
N LEU A 122 0.89 3.35 10.04
CA LEU A 122 -0.46 3.36 10.58
C LEU A 122 -1.35 2.57 9.66
N LEU A 123 -2.14 1.67 10.23
CA LEU A 123 -3.00 0.78 9.47
C LEU A 123 -4.46 1.10 9.78
N LYS A 124 -5.24 1.27 8.73
CA LYS A 124 -6.67 1.52 8.84
C LYS A 124 -7.43 0.43 8.08
N GLN A 125 -8.44 -0.12 8.71
CA GLN A 125 -9.37 -1.02 8.07
C GLN A 125 -10.61 -0.24 7.66
N TYR A 126 -10.97 -0.34 6.39
CA TYR A 126 -12.24 0.20 5.92
C TYR A 126 -13.34 -0.80 6.18
N SER A 127 -14.36 -0.37 6.84
CA SER A 127 -15.47 -1.27 7.17
C SER A 127 -16.80 -0.66 6.78
#